data_f878cf063c6e74881f78b0c8477c0b5a
#
_entry.id   f878cf063c6e74881f78b0c8477c0b5a
#
_cell.length_a   1.000
_cell.length_b   1.000
_cell.length_c   1.000
_cell.angle_alpha   90.00
_cell.angle_beta   90.00
_cell.angle_gamma   90.00
#
_symmetry.space_group_name_H-M   'P 1'
#
loop_
_entity.id
_entity.type
_entity.pdbx_description
1 polymer ?
#
loop_
_entity_poly.entity_id
_entity_poly.type
_entity_poly.pdbx_seq_one_letter_code
_entity_poly.pdbx_strand_id
1 'polypeptide(L)'
;MKIFNFHLMPYAHADLDAIKKNGTAWLTYSNAHYDPALGAELYHQYLDQLCFADELGFDGVAVNEHHQTAYGMMPTPGVLAGALARSIKKGSLAVLGRALPLVNNPLTIAEEFAVLDNLMRGRFIGGFVRGIGVEYHTMGVNPAESSERFNEAHDL
;
A
#
# COMPACT_ATOMS: atom_id res chain seq x y z
N MET A 1 22.90 6.41 8.59
CA MET A 1 21.59 6.76 7.98
C MET A 1 21.10 5.54 7.23
N LYS A 2 19.81 5.20 7.36
CA LYS A 2 19.19 4.11 6.57
C LYS A 2 18.37 4.69 5.42
N ILE A 3 18.43 4.07 4.25
CA ILE A 3 17.79 4.52 3.03
C ILE A 3 16.85 3.43 2.52
N PHE A 4 15.57 3.79 2.35
CA PHE A 4 14.53 2.90 1.84
C PHE A 4 14.07 3.36 0.46
N ASN A 5 13.80 2.42 -0.42
CA ASN A 5 13.05 2.68 -1.65
C ASN A 5 11.55 2.53 -1.33
N PHE A 6 10.82 3.63 -1.37
CA PHE A 6 9.37 3.67 -1.17
C PHE A 6 8.65 3.79 -2.50
N HIS A 7 7.76 2.85 -2.81
CA HIS A 7 7.06 2.81 -4.08
C HIS A 7 5.56 3.04 -3.89
N LEU A 8 5.00 3.95 -4.69
CA LEU A 8 3.56 4.28 -4.69
C LEU A 8 2.73 3.43 -5.64
N MET A 9 3.37 2.71 -6.57
CA MET A 9 2.72 1.92 -7.62
C MET A 9 1.57 2.66 -8.34
N PRO A 10 1.83 3.83 -8.94
CA PRO A 10 0.77 4.56 -9.65
C PRO A 10 0.35 3.81 -10.92
N TYR A 11 -0.90 4.02 -11.35
CA TYR A 11 -1.29 3.63 -12.71
C TYR A 11 -0.68 4.59 -13.72
N ALA A 12 0.50 4.24 -14.25
CA ALA A 12 1.32 5.13 -15.09
C ALA A 12 0.67 5.50 -16.44
N HIS A 13 -0.37 4.77 -16.85
CA HIS A 13 -1.15 5.04 -18.07
C HIS A 13 -2.41 5.89 -17.83
N ALA A 14 -2.52 6.50 -16.65
CA ALA A 14 -3.64 7.37 -16.34
C ALA A 14 -3.69 8.59 -17.29
N ASP A 15 -4.88 8.87 -17.81
CA ASP A 15 -5.12 10.06 -18.64
C ASP A 15 -5.08 11.31 -17.74
N LEU A 16 -3.95 12.02 -17.75
CA LEU A 16 -3.74 13.21 -16.95
C LEU A 16 -4.66 14.37 -17.34
N ASP A 17 -5.08 14.45 -18.61
CA ASP A 17 -6.00 15.50 -19.06
C ASP A 17 -7.43 15.21 -18.60
N ALA A 18 -7.85 13.95 -18.61
CA ALA A 18 -9.10 13.53 -18.00
C ALA A 18 -9.10 13.78 -16.48
N ILE A 19 -8.00 13.50 -15.80
CA ILE A 19 -7.85 13.77 -14.35
C ILE A 19 -7.98 15.27 -14.07
N LYS A 20 -7.27 16.12 -14.81
CA LYS A 20 -7.34 17.59 -14.68
C LYS A 20 -8.75 18.12 -14.93
N LYS A 21 -9.43 17.61 -15.95
CA LYS A 21 -10.80 18.00 -16.30
C LYS A 21 -11.80 17.60 -15.21
N ASN A 22 -11.60 16.47 -14.56
CA ASN A 22 -12.47 15.94 -13.52
C ASN A 22 -12.10 16.41 -12.10
N GLY A 23 -11.00 17.15 -11.94
CA GLY A 23 -10.59 17.81 -10.71
C GLY A 23 -9.71 16.97 -9.78
N THR A 24 -9.79 15.63 -9.79
CA THR A 24 -8.98 14.80 -8.89
C THR A 24 -8.86 13.35 -9.39
N ALA A 25 -7.67 12.76 -9.23
CA ALA A 25 -7.43 11.35 -9.47
C ALA A 25 -7.99 10.45 -8.35
N TRP A 26 -8.33 11.01 -7.20
CA TRP A 26 -8.75 10.25 -6.03
C TRP A 26 -10.23 9.89 -6.03
N LEU A 27 -11.10 10.78 -6.53
CA LEU A 27 -12.55 10.63 -6.39
C LEU A 27 -13.27 10.45 -7.70
N THR A 28 -12.80 11.11 -8.76
CA THR A 28 -13.59 11.30 -9.97
C THR A 28 -13.01 10.61 -11.20
N TYR A 29 -11.81 10.04 -11.08
CA TYR A 29 -11.21 9.29 -12.16
C TYR A 29 -11.83 7.89 -12.24
N SER A 30 -12.55 7.62 -13.34
CA SER A 30 -13.30 6.38 -13.50
C SER A 30 -12.40 5.17 -13.71
N ASN A 31 -12.77 4.03 -13.11
CA ASN A 31 -12.15 2.72 -13.35
C ASN A 31 -12.31 2.24 -14.81
N ALA A 32 -13.22 2.85 -15.58
CA ALA A 32 -13.36 2.56 -17.02
C ALA A 32 -12.09 2.90 -17.82
N HIS A 33 -11.19 3.72 -17.27
CA HIS A 33 -9.90 4.03 -17.88
C HIS A 33 -8.78 3.04 -17.51
N TYR A 34 -9.07 2.05 -16.68
CA TYR A 34 -8.08 1.04 -16.29
C TYR A 34 -8.05 -0.09 -17.32
N ASP A 35 -6.87 -0.37 -17.86
CA ASP A 35 -6.61 -1.52 -18.70
C ASP A 35 -5.96 -2.63 -17.84
N PRO A 36 -6.62 -3.79 -17.67
CA PRO A 36 -6.08 -4.87 -16.83
C PRO A 36 -4.75 -5.46 -17.34
N ALA A 37 -4.51 -5.46 -18.64
CA ALA A 37 -3.25 -5.96 -19.20
C ALA A 37 -2.09 -5.03 -18.86
N LEU A 38 -2.29 -3.72 -19.04
CA LEU A 38 -1.30 -2.72 -18.63
C LEU A 38 -1.11 -2.69 -17.11
N GLY A 39 -2.19 -2.88 -16.34
CA GLY A 39 -2.11 -2.98 -14.89
C GLY A 39 -1.27 -4.18 -14.42
N ALA A 40 -1.43 -5.34 -15.06
CA ALA A 40 -0.62 -6.51 -14.78
C ALA A 40 0.87 -6.26 -15.04
N GLU A 41 1.21 -5.69 -16.20
CA GLU A 41 2.60 -5.33 -16.52
C GLU A 41 3.20 -4.36 -15.51
N LEU A 42 2.43 -3.35 -15.08
CA LEU A 42 2.89 -2.39 -14.06
C LEU A 42 3.16 -3.06 -12.71
N TYR A 43 2.32 -4.00 -12.26
CA TYR A 43 2.58 -4.73 -11.01
C TYR A 43 3.90 -5.49 -11.07
N HIS A 44 4.15 -6.23 -12.16
CA HIS A 44 5.42 -6.96 -12.33
C HIS A 44 6.61 -5.99 -12.37
N GLN A 45 6.51 -4.93 -13.17
CA GLN A 45 7.57 -3.93 -13.27
C GLN A 45 7.90 -3.29 -11.91
N TYR A 46 6.90 -2.96 -11.11
CA TYR A 46 7.10 -2.31 -9.81
C TYR A 46 7.67 -3.26 -8.76
N LEU A 47 7.23 -4.51 -8.77
CA LEU A 47 7.82 -5.55 -7.90
C LEU A 47 9.28 -5.79 -8.26
N ASP A 48 9.62 -5.86 -9.55
CA ASP A 48 11.00 -6.01 -10.03
C ASP A 48 11.87 -4.82 -9.64
N GLN A 49 11.34 -3.57 -9.70
CA GLN A 49 12.06 -2.38 -9.26
C GLN A 49 12.38 -2.42 -7.76
N LEU A 50 11.44 -2.89 -6.93
CA LEU A 50 11.67 -3.07 -5.49
C LEU A 50 12.70 -4.16 -5.20
N CYS A 51 12.66 -5.27 -5.92
CA CYS A 51 13.68 -6.32 -5.84
C CYS A 51 15.05 -5.80 -6.26
N PHE A 52 15.12 -5.03 -7.33
CA PHE A 52 16.36 -4.41 -7.80
C PHE A 52 16.94 -3.42 -6.79
N ALA A 53 16.11 -2.66 -6.09
CA ALA A 53 16.57 -1.79 -5.00
C ALA A 53 17.24 -2.60 -3.87
N ASP A 54 16.70 -3.77 -3.49
CA ASP A 54 17.35 -4.67 -2.52
C ASP A 54 18.70 -5.19 -3.03
N GLU A 55 18.80 -5.53 -4.32
CA GLU A 55 20.05 -5.95 -4.95
C GLU A 55 21.11 -4.86 -4.92
N LEU A 56 20.72 -3.61 -5.17
CA LEU A 56 21.60 -2.43 -5.12
C LEU A 56 22.06 -2.07 -3.70
N GLY A 57 21.47 -2.67 -2.66
CA GLY A 57 21.89 -2.50 -1.28
C GLY A 57 21.17 -1.35 -0.54
N PHE A 58 19.96 -0.99 -0.94
CA PHE A 58 19.09 -0.20 -0.08
C PHE A 58 18.86 -0.94 1.24
N ASP A 59 18.71 -0.20 2.35
CA ASP A 59 18.45 -0.79 3.67
C ASP A 59 17.06 -1.45 3.76
N GLY A 60 16.18 -1.11 2.84
CA GLY A 60 14.88 -1.76 2.68
C GLY A 60 14.06 -1.17 1.55
N VAL A 61 12.92 -1.82 1.34
CA VAL A 61 11.89 -1.39 0.41
C VAL A 61 10.58 -1.19 1.14
N ALA A 62 9.71 -0.32 0.63
CA ALA A 62 8.45 -0.02 1.29
C ALA A 62 7.29 0.10 0.30
N VAL A 63 6.14 -0.38 0.72
CA VAL A 63 4.84 -0.27 0.06
C VAL A 63 3.85 0.46 0.95
N ASN A 64 2.75 0.96 0.39
CA ASN A 64 1.70 1.67 1.11
C ASN A 64 0.31 1.09 0.81
N GLU A 65 -0.72 1.70 1.37
CA GLU A 65 -2.12 1.36 1.13
C GLU A 65 -2.87 2.56 0.56
N HIS A 66 -3.51 2.37 -0.62
CA HIS A 66 -4.42 3.34 -1.21
C HIS A 66 -5.56 2.64 -1.93
N HIS A 67 -6.76 3.18 -1.78
CA HIS A 67 -7.98 2.59 -2.31
C HIS A 67 -8.61 3.44 -3.42
N GLN A 68 -9.14 2.78 -4.45
CA GLN A 68 -9.93 3.35 -5.54
C GLN A 68 -9.33 4.60 -6.20
N THR A 69 -8.03 4.57 -6.47
CA THR A 69 -7.33 5.70 -7.07
C THR A 69 -6.27 5.25 -8.07
N ALA A 70 -6.08 6.03 -9.13
CA ALA A 70 -4.94 5.87 -10.04
C ALA A 70 -3.60 6.31 -9.43
N TYR A 71 -3.62 6.97 -8.27
CA TYR A 71 -2.42 7.38 -7.53
C TYR A 71 -1.63 6.20 -6.98
N GLY A 72 -2.31 5.12 -6.58
CA GLY A 72 -1.64 3.93 -6.06
C GLY A 72 -2.48 2.67 -6.27
N MET A 73 -1.91 1.68 -6.95
CA MET A 73 -2.54 0.38 -7.21
C MET A 73 -2.31 -0.62 -6.06
N MET A 74 -2.29 -0.16 -4.81
CA MET A 74 -2.00 -0.99 -3.63
C MET A 74 -3.14 -1.00 -2.61
N PRO A 75 -4.35 -1.48 -2.96
CA PRO A 75 -5.45 -1.57 -1.99
C PRO A 75 -5.25 -2.67 -0.94
N THR A 76 -4.32 -3.58 -1.19
CA THR A 76 -4.02 -4.73 -0.32
C THR A 76 -2.51 -4.90 -0.18
N PRO A 77 -1.85 -4.04 0.62
CA PRO A 77 -0.38 -4.04 0.73
C PRO A 77 0.19 -5.37 1.25
N GLY A 78 -0.56 -6.13 2.04
CA GLY A 78 -0.14 -7.45 2.49
C GLY A 78 0.03 -8.47 1.38
N VAL A 79 -0.79 -8.41 0.32
CA VAL A 79 -0.62 -9.28 -0.85
C VAL A 79 0.69 -8.97 -1.58
N LEU A 80 1.00 -7.68 -1.77
CA LEU A 80 2.24 -7.25 -2.44
C LEU A 80 3.46 -7.50 -1.56
N ALA A 81 3.35 -7.24 -0.26
CA ALA A 81 4.41 -7.56 0.71
C ALA A 81 4.68 -9.08 0.75
N GLY A 82 3.64 -9.91 0.66
CA GLY A 82 3.79 -11.37 0.57
C GLY A 82 4.55 -11.80 -0.70
N ALA A 83 4.24 -11.19 -1.84
CA ALA A 83 4.98 -11.43 -3.08
C ALA A 83 6.47 -11.02 -2.97
N LEU A 84 6.75 -9.88 -2.33
CA LEU A 84 8.11 -9.38 -2.11
C LEU A 84 8.89 -10.16 -1.05
N ALA A 85 8.23 -10.69 -0.02
CA ALA A 85 8.87 -11.33 1.13
C ALA A 85 9.81 -12.49 0.75
N ARG A 86 9.52 -13.18 -0.35
CA ARG A 86 10.37 -14.25 -0.88
C ARG A 86 11.55 -13.75 -1.72
N SER A 87 11.42 -12.54 -2.28
CA SER A 87 12.39 -11.97 -3.22
C SER A 87 13.39 -11.04 -2.53
N ILE A 88 12.98 -10.27 -1.52
CA ILE A 88 13.84 -9.39 -0.73
C ILE A 88 14.78 -10.23 0.14
N LYS A 89 16.09 -10.14 -0.10
CA LYS A 89 17.10 -11.01 0.52
C LYS A 89 17.93 -10.31 1.60
N LYS A 90 18.21 -9.01 1.43
CA LYS A 90 19.16 -8.27 2.24
C LYS A 90 18.48 -7.26 3.16
N GLY A 91 17.68 -6.38 2.58
CA GLY A 91 17.02 -5.29 3.27
C GLY A 91 15.77 -5.67 4.06
N SER A 92 15.18 -4.70 4.70
CA SER A 92 13.88 -4.80 5.34
C SER A 92 12.75 -4.60 4.33
N LEU A 93 11.59 -5.19 4.60
CA LEU A 93 10.35 -4.91 3.88
C LEU A 93 9.41 -4.14 4.81
N ALA A 94 8.98 -2.96 4.40
CA ALA A 94 8.08 -2.13 5.19
C ALA A 94 6.71 -1.97 4.52
N VAL A 95 5.64 -2.05 5.31
CA VAL A 95 4.31 -1.55 4.93
C VAL A 95 4.12 -0.20 5.62
N LEU A 96 4.03 0.91 4.84
CA LEU A 96 3.97 2.29 5.34
C LEU A 96 2.75 3.02 4.76
N GLY A 97 1.54 2.82 5.27
CA GLY A 97 1.18 1.93 6.37
C GLY A 97 -0.21 1.40 6.17
N ARG A 98 -0.59 0.50 7.06
CA ARG A 98 -1.94 -0.08 7.08
C ARG A 98 -2.92 0.89 7.71
N ALA A 99 -4.03 1.19 7.03
CA ALA A 99 -5.05 2.13 7.53
C ALA A 99 -6.00 1.41 8.51
N LEU A 100 -5.64 1.37 9.78
CA LEU A 100 -6.38 0.64 10.82
C LEU A 100 -7.87 0.98 10.90
N PRO A 101 -8.31 2.25 10.82
CA PRO A 101 -9.73 2.59 10.88
C PRO A 101 -10.58 2.02 9.75
N LEU A 102 -9.97 1.66 8.63
CA LEU A 102 -10.68 1.12 7.46
C LEU A 102 -11.00 -0.37 7.59
N VAL A 103 -10.44 -1.04 8.58
CA VAL A 103 -10.57 -2.50 8.76
C VAL A 103 -11.60 -2.81 9.83
N ASN A 104 -12.49 -3.77 9.56
CA ASN A 104 -13.52 -4.17 10.51
C ASN A 104 -12.97 -4.99 11.67
N ASN A 105 -11.91 -5.75 11.46
CA ASN A 105 -11.27 -6.56 12.49
C ASN A 105 -9.75 -6.38 12.43
N PRO A 106 -9.14 -5.61 13.35
CA PRO A 106 -7.69 -5.35 13.35
C PRO A 106 -6.84 -6.60 13.61
N LEU A 107 -7.39 -7.64 14.23
CA LEU A 107 -6.68 -8.90 14.42
C LEU A 107 -6.19 -9.51 13.09
N THR A 108 -6.95 -9.32 12.00
CA THR A 108 -6.53 -9.82 10.68
C THR A 108 -5.25 -9.15 10.19
N ILE A 109 -5.02 -7.88 10.55
CA ILE A 109 -3.76 -7.18 10.24
C ILE A 109 -2.62 -7.71 11.11
N ALA A 110 -2.87 -7.96 12.39
CA ALA A 110 -1.87 -8.54 13.29
C ALA A 110 -1.41 -9.91 12.79
N GLU A 111 -2.33 -10.78 12.37
CA GLU A 111 -2.02 -12.07 11.78
C GLU A 111 -1.25 -11.94 10.46
N GLU A 112 -1.68 -11.05 9.56
CA GLU A 112 -0.99 -10.75 8.31
C GLU A 112 0.46 -10.31 8.56
N PHE A 113 0.68 -9.38 9.48
CA PHE A 113 1.99 -8.87 9.82
C PHE A 113 2.87 -9.92 10.52
N ALA A 114 2.29 -10.77 11.36
CA ALA A 114 3.01 -11.88 11.97
C ALA A 114 3.51 -12.89 10.91
N VAL A 115 2.68 -13.20 9.91
CA VAL A 115 3.09 -14.08 8.79
C VAL A 115 4.20 -13.42 7.98
N LEU A 116 4.07 -12.13 7.65
CA LEU A 116 5.09 -11.38 6.91
C LEU A 116 6.42 -11.32 7.65
N ASP A 117 6.39 -11.10 8.97
CA ASP A 117 7.61 -11.06 9.80
C ASP A 117 8.31 -12.44 9.81
N ASN A 118 7.56 -13.52 9.93
CA ASN A 118 8.11 -14.88 9.82
C ASN A 118 8.73 -15.14 8.43
N LEU A 119 8.05 -14.76 7.34
CA LEU A 119 8.59 -14.89 5.98
C LEU A 119 9.87 -14.08 5.79
N MET A 120 9.92 -12.89 6.36
CA MET A 120 11.06 -11.97 6.32
C MET A 120 12.14 -12.27 7.36
N ARG A 121 11.91 -13.24 8.28
CA ARG A 121 12.84 -13.61 9.34
C ARG A 121 13.24 -12.44 10.24
N GLY A 122 12.25 -11.67 10.71
CA GLY A 122 12.44 -10.51 11.57
C GLY A 122 12.92 -9.24 10.87
N ARG A 123 12.83 -9.16 9.54
CA ARG A 123 13.18 -7.97 8.76
C ARG A 123 11.95 -7.21 8.24
N PHE A 124 10.77 -7.54 8.75
CA PHE A 124 9.53 -6.84 8.42
C PHE A 124 9.35 -5.61 9.31
N ILE A 125 8.79 -4.55 8.74
CA ILE A 125 8.41 -3.32 9.45
C ILE A 125 6.94 -3.05 9.16
N GLY A 126 6.09 -3.24 10.18
CA GLY A 126 4.67 -2.91 10.11
C GLY A 126 4.43 -1.47 10.52
N GLY A 127 3.91 -0.65 9.61
CA GLY A 127 3.51 0.72 9.88
C GLY A 127 2.00 0.87 9.84
N PHE A 128 1.47 1.77 10.66
CA PHE A 128 0.05 2.05 10.75
C PHE A 128 -0.24 3.50 10.46
N VAL A 129 -1.38 3.75 9.81
CA VAL A 129 -1.87 5.10 9.49
C VAL A 129 -3.38 5.18 9.76
N ARG A 130 -3.87 6.40 9.90
CA ARG A 130 -5.32 6.61 10.02
C ARG A 130 -6.07 6.49 8.70
N GLY A 131 -5.37 6.63 7.57
CA GLY A 131 -6.00 6.78 6.26
C GLY A 131 -6.37 8.24 5.95
N ILE A 132 -6.99 8.45 4.80
CA ILE A 132 -7.38 9.79 4.31
C ILE A 132 -8.88 9.86 4.02
N GLY A 133 -9.41 11.10 3.91
CA GLY A 133 -10.85 11.36 3.82
C GLY A 133 -11.59 10.63 2.70
N VAL A 134 -10.93 10.44 1.55
CA VAL A 134 -11.49 9.71 0.40
C VAL A 134 -11.71 8.23 0.75
N GLU A 135 -10.76 7.62 1.42
CA GLU A 135 -10.79 6.22 1.80
C GLU A 135 -11.88 5.95 2.84
N TYR A 136 -12.11 6.89 3.77
CA TYR A 136 -13.23 6.79 4.71
C TYR A 136 -14.58 6.76 3.99
N HIS A 137 -14.76 7.65 3.01
CA HIS A 137 -15.98 7.69 2.22
C HIS A 137 -16.21 6.37 1.47
N THR A 138 -15.17 5.90 0.80
CA THR A 138 -15.19 4.65 0.02
C THR A 138 -15.48 3.43 0.87
N MET A 139 -14.89 3.35 2.05
CA MET A 139 -15.03 2.21 2.97
C MET A 139 -16.21 2.36 3.94
N GLY A 140 -17.00 3.44 3.83
CA GLY A 140 -18.16 3.66 4.67
C GLY A 140 -17.80 3.93 6.14
N VAL A 141 -16.63 4.48 6.41
CA VAL A 141 -16.14 4.81 7.75
C VAL A 141 -16.42 6.28 8.05
N ASN A 142 -16.97 6.55 9.24
CA ASN A 142 -17.16 7.93 9.70
C ASN A 142 -15.79 8.59 10.02
N PRO A 143 -15.37 9.64 9.31
CA PRO A 143 -14.07 10.27 9.56
C PRO A 143 -13.93 10.84 10.98
N ALA A 144 -15.03 11.25 11.62
CA ALA A 144 -15.01 11.77 12.99
C ALA A 144 -14.57 10.71 14.01
N GLU A 145 -14.82 9.43 13.74
CA GLU A 145 -14.45 8.30 14.59
C GLU A 145 -13.06 7.74 14.30
N SER A 146 -12.40 8.23 13.27
CA SER A 146 -11.15 7.63 12.76
C SER A 146 -10.01 7.59 13.78
N SER A 147 -9.94 8.60 14.67
CA SER A 147 -8.90 8.63 15.71
C SER A 147 -9.16 7.62 16.80
N GLU A 148 -10.40 7.49 17.25
CA GLU A 148 -10.81 6.52 18.26
C GLU A 148 -10.63 5.09 17.75
N ARG A 149 -11.14 4.80 16.55
CA ARG A 149 -10.96 3.51 15.87
C ARG A 149 -9.49 3.15 15.67
N PHE A 150 -8.65 4.14 15.32
CA PHE A 150 -7.21 3.91 15.18
C PHE A 150 -6.57 3.48 16.49
N ASN A 151 -6.85 4.22 17.59
CA ASN A 151 -6.26 3.92 18.89
C ASN A 151 -6.74 2.57 19.41
N GLU A 152 -8.04 2.29 19.36
CA GLU A 152 -8.59 0.99 19.75
C GLU A 152 -7.96 -0.17 18.97
N ALA A 153 -7.88 -0.03 17.64
CA ALA A 153 -7.29 -1.08 16.79
C ALA A 153 -5.78 -1.26 17.00
N HIS A 154 -5.08 -0.19 17.39
CA HIS A 154 -3.65 -0.26 17.70
C HIS A 154 -3.38 -0.90 19.06
N ASP A 155 -4.28 -0.71 20.02
CA ASP A 155 -4.12 -1.24 21.38
C ASP A 155 -4.49 -2.73 21.50
N LEU A 156 -5.23 -3.26 20.51
CA LEU A 156 -5.58 -4.69 20.39
C LEU A 156 -4.42 -5.52 19.82
#